data_dfc8026b078e99042e708b620ea10a06
#
_entry.id   dfc8026b078e99042e708b620ea10a06
#
_cell.length_a   1.000
_cell.length_b   1.000
_cell.length_c   1.000
_cell.angle_alpha   90.00
_cell.angle_beta   90.00
_cell.angle_gamma   90.00
#
_symmetry.space_group_name_H-M   'P 1'
#
loop_
_entity.id
_entity.type
_entity.pdbx_description
1 polymer ?
#
loop_
_entity_poly.entity_id
_entity_poly.type
_entity_poly.pdbx_seq_one_letter_code
_entity_poly.pdbx_strand_id
1 'polypeptide(L)'
;MGGLGYELYHSASYLIIVNGVPKGDIQPIRGIRQGDPLSPYLFSICSEALNHQLQRAARSDAIKGFSLCRNGPKITHLFFADDTLLFCRATMSDLDVIQRILLLYEQASGQKLNREKTTVFFSKATLVERKLEIIDFLGVSEVREYDKYLGLLAVVGRNKKASLNFIKERMWNKLQGWKEKLLSQAGREVLLKAVVQAIPTFAMS
;
A
#
# COMPACT_ATOMS: atom_id res chain seq x y z
N MET A 1 24.36 7.28 -0.77
CA MET A 1 23.55 7.73 -1.95
C MET A 1 23.53 9.26 -2.11
N GLY A 2 24.49 9.99 -1.55
CA GLY A 2 24.43 11.44 -1.42
C GLY A 2 24.74 12.30 -2.64
N GLY A 3 25.38 11.80 -3.68
CA GLY A 3 25.84 12.68 -4.76
C GLY A 3 24.92 12.70 -5.99
N LEU A 4 24.78 11.59 -6.66
CA LEU A 4 24.07 11.53 -7.96
C LEU A 4 22.55 11.78 -7.86
N GLY A 5 21.91 11.30 -6.80
CA GLY A 5 20.49 11.55 -6.57
C GLY A 5 20.19 13.02 -6.29
N TYR A 6 21.07 13.69 -5.56
CA TYR A 6 20.93 15.10 -5.18
C TYR A 6 21.06 16.03 -6.41
N GLU A 7 22.01 15.78 -7.31
CA GLU A 7 22.20 16.57 -8.53
C GLU A 7 21.05 16.42 -9.53
N LEU A 8 20.47 15.22 -9.68
CA LEU A 8 19.33 14.98 -10.55
C LEU A 8 18.06 15.73 -10.11
N TYR A 9 17.91 15.97 -8.82
CA TYR A 9 16.75 16.70 -8.27
C TYR A 9 16.87 18.21 -8.41
N HIS A 10 18.07 18.75 -8.19
CA HIS A 10 18.28 20.20 -8.18
C HIS A 10 18.42 20.82 -9.57
N SER A 11 18.59 20.02 -10.62
CA SER A 11 18.69 20.49 -12.00
C SER A 11 17.34 20.62 -12.72
N ALA A 12 16.24 20.09 -12.16
CA ALA A 12 14.94 20.10 -12.79
C ALA A 12 14.06 21.25 -12.25
N SER A 13 13.52 22.09 -13.13
CA SER A 13 12.46 23.02 -12.83
C SER A 13 11.20 22.72 -13.64
N TYR A 14 10.03 23.08 -13.12
CA TYR A 14 8.74 22.84 -13.80
C TYR A 14 8.01 24.14 -14.01
N LEU A 15 7.40 24.25 -15.21
CA LEU A 15 6.53 25.36 -15.58
C LEU A 15 5.11 24.80 -15.76
N ILE A 16 4.12 25.53 -15.31
CA ILE A 16 2.70 25.19 -15.52
C ILE A 16 2.23 25.94 -16.78
N ILE A 17 1.67 25.21 -17.73
CA ILE A 17 1.09 25.83 -18.92
C ILE A 17 -0.34 26.28 -18.60
N VAL A 18 -0.56 27.58 -18.58
CA VAL A 18 -1.88 28.21 -18.38
C VAL A 18 -2.26 28.92 -19.67
N ASN A 19 -3.33 28.48 -20.33
CA ASN A 19 -3.79 29.02 -21.62
C ASN A 19 -2.68 29.07 -22.71
N GLY A 20 -1.88 28.01 -22.79
CA GLY A 20 -0.79 27.89 -23.77
C GLY A 20 0.49 28.68 -23.40
N VAL A 21 0.50 29.40 -22.30
CA VAL A 21 1.68 30.19 -21.84
C VAL A 21 2.29 29.50 -20.61
N PRO A 22 3.60 29.19 -20.61
CA PRO A 22 4.29 28.68 -19.45
C PRO A 22 4.36 29.75 -18.36
N LYS A 23 3.93 29.39 -17.13
CA LYS A 23 3.93 30.27 -15.96
C LYS A 23 4.50 29.55 -14.74
N GLY A 24 5.11 30.32 -13.86
CA GLY A 24 5.71 29.83 -12.62
C GLY A 24 7.06 29.16 -12.84
N ASP A 25 7.84 29.06 -11.78
CA ASP A 25 9.05 28.26 -11.70
C ASP A 25 8.94 27.42 -10.42
N ILE A 26 8.71 26.11 -10.56
CA ILE A 26 8.54 25.20 -9.46
C ILE A 26 9.81 24.36 -9.38
N GLN A 27 10.59 24.56 -8.35
CA GLN A 27 11.74 23.72 -8.06
C GLN A 27 11.33 22.62 -7.06
N PRO A 28 11.40 21.35 -7.44
CA PRO A 28 11.06 20.25 -6.55
C PRO A 28 12.10 20.15 -5.44
N ILE A 29 11.65 20.12 -4.21
CA ILE A 29 12.52 19.95 -3.03
C ILE A 29 12.56 18.49 -2.53
N ARG A 30 11.66 17.63 -3.04
CA ARG A 30 11.56 16.21 -2.69
C ARG A 30 10.63 15.46 -3.65
N GLY A 31 10.71 14.13 -3.61
CA GLY A 31 9.89 13.25 -4.43
C GLY A 31 10.53 12.96 -5.78
N ILE A 32 10.03 12.00 -6.53
CA ILE A 32 10.46 11.65 -7.88
C ILE A 32 9.38 12.01 -8.88
N ARG A 33 9.79 12.40 -10.09
CA ARG A 33 8.85 12.82 -11.13
C ARG A 33 8.00 11.66 -11.60
N GLN A 34 6.69 11.85 -11.61
CA GLN A 34 5.78 10.88 -12.21
C GLN A 34 5.99 10.84 -13.73
N GLY A 35 6.17 9.63 -14.27
CA GLY A 35 6.45 9.42 -15.69
C GLY A 35 7.92 9.51 -16.10
N ASP A 36 8.85 9.80 -15.18
CA ASP A 36 10.28 9.70 -15.44
C ASP A 36 10.71 8.22 -15.51
N PRO A 37 11.42 7.78 -16.55
CA PRO A 37 11.87 6.39 -16.69
C PRO A 37 12.77 5.90 -15.54
N LEU A 38 13.51 6.79 -14.87
CA LEU A 38 14.39 6.43 -13.75
C LEU A 38 13.64 6.33 -12.42
N SER A 39 12.49 6.97 -12.28
CA SER A 39 11.72 7.02 -11.04
C SER A 39 11.40 5.63 -10.46
N PRO A 40 10.92 4.63 -11.24
CA PRO A 40 10.65 3.29 -10.71
C PRO A 40 11.89 2.59 -10.16
N TYR A 41 13.05 2.77 -10.79
CA TYR A 41 14.31 2.17 -10.33
C TYR A 41 14.79 2.79 -9.02
N LEU A 42 14.74 4.12 -8.92
CA LEU A 42 15.09 4.83 -7.67
C LEU A 42 14.16 4.42 -6.53
N PHE A 43 12.86 4.33 -6.79
CA PHE A 43 11.88 3.85 -5.82
C PHE A 43 12.18 2.42 -5.37
N SER A 44 12.49 1.51 -6.31
CA SER A 44 12.82 0.12 -6.01
C SER A 44 14.08 0.00 -5.14
N ILE A 45 15.11 0.82 -5.40
CA ILE A 45 16.34 0.84 -4.60
C ILE A 45 16.03 1.30 -3.16
N CYS A 46 15.21 2.34 -3.01
CA CYS A 46 14.78 2.81 -1.69
C CYS A 46 13.96 1.74 -0.95
N SER A 47 13.02 1.09 -1.63
CA SER A 47 12.19 0.02 -1.06
C SER A 47 13.04 -1.18 -0.64
N GLU A 48 14.07 -1.53 -1.43
CA GLU A 48 15.00 -2.62 -1.07
C GLU A 48 15.82 -2.28 0.17
N ALA A 49 16.20 -1.02 0.37
CA ALA A 49 16.87 -0.59 1.59
C ALA A 49 15.98 -0.77 2.83
N LEU A 50 14.67 -0.47 2.72
CA LEU A 50 13.70 -0.71 3.78
C LEU A 50 13.51 -2.22 4.03
N ASN A 51 13.36 -3.02 2.96
CA ASN A 51 13.29 -4.48 3.02
C ASN A 51 14.46 -5.06 3.80
N HIS A 52 15.68 -4.65 3.46
CA HIS A 52 16.91 -5.10 4.14
C HIS A 52 16.92 -4.80 5.64
N GLN A 53 16.49 -3.62 6.04
CA GLN A 53 16.42 -3.24 7.45
C GLN A 53 15.39 -4.07 8.23
N LEU A 54 14.19 -4.25 7.67
CA LEU A 54 13.14 -5.08 8.27
C LEU A 54 13.56 -6.54 8.36
N GLN A 55 14.19 -7.10 7.33
CA GLN A 55 14.75 -8.45 7.35
C GLN A 55 15.86 -8.62 8.38
N ARG A 56 16.75 -7.63 8.52
CA ARG A 56 17.80 -7.65 9.54
C ARG A 56 17.21 -7.69 10.95
N ALA A 57 16.21 -6.85 11.23
CA ALA A 57 15.51 -6.85 12.51
C ALA A 57 14.76 -8.17 12.77
N ALA A 58 14.19 -8.79 11.72
CA ALA A 58 13.56 -10.09 11.81
C ALA A 58 14.58 -11.22 12.12
N ARG A 59 15.74 -11.20 11.47
CA ARG A 59 16.81 -12.20 11.69
C ARG A 59 17.43 -12.11 13.08
N SER A 60 17.51 -10.90 13.63
CA SER A 60 17.97 -10.68 15.02
C SER A 60 16.87 -10.90 16.08
N ASP A 61 15.67 -11.36 15.67
CA ASP A 61 14.49 -11.56 16.53
C ASP A 61 14.00 -10.27 17.23
N ALA A 62 14.48 -9.10 16.76
CA ALA A 62 14.06 -7.81 17.28
C ALA A 62 12.61 -7.47 16.90
N ILE A 63 12.13 -7.98 15.75
CA ILE A 63 10.72 -7.99 15.38
C ILE A 63 10.28 -9.41 15.04
N LYS A 64 9.07 -9.79 15.46
CA LYS A 64 8.51 -11.10 15.13
C LYS A 64 7.29 -10.93 14.24
N GLY A 65 7.45 -11.33 12.97
CA GLY A 65 6.35 -11.46 12.04
C GLY A 65 5.37 -12.59 12.41
N PHE A 66 4.38 -12.78 11.57
CA PHE A 66 3.44 -13.88 11.73
C PHE A 66 3.77 -15.04 10.78
N SER A 67 3.35 -16.25 11.13
CA SER A 67 3.52 -17.44 10.31
C SER A 67 2.16 -18.00 9.91
N LEU A 68 2.00 -18.30 8.63
CA LEU A 68 0.75 -18.87 8.08
C LEU A 68 0.49 -20.31 8.53
N CYS A 69 1.55 -21.05 8.81
CA CYS A 69 1.47 -22.43 9.25
C CYS A 69 2.58 -22.75 10.26
N ARG A 70 2.40 -23.86 11.00
CA ARG A 70 3.42 -24.33 11.96
C ARG A 70 4.71 -24.66 11.20
N ASN A 71 5.82 -24.04 11.60
CA ASN A 71 7.13 -24.11 10.94
C ASN A 71 7.20 -23.48 9.52
N GLY A 72 6.20 -22.67 9.13
CA GLY A 72 6.23 -21.91 7.89
C GLY A 72 7.12 -20.65 7.98
N PRO A 73 7.37 -20.02 6.84
CA PRO A 73 8.11 -18.77 6.79
C PRO A 73 7.40 -17.68 7.63
N LYS A 74 8.20 -16.88 8.31
CA LYS A 74 7.70 -15.73 9.07
C LYS A 74 7.63 -14.52 8.12
N ILE A 75 6.46 -13.92 8.01
CA ILE A 75 6.22 -12.73 7.22
C ILE A 75 6.24 -11.54 8.17
N THR A 76 7.14 -10.59 7.93
CA THR A 76 7.27 -9.35 8.69
C THR A 76 6.75 -8.15 7.93
N HIS A 77 6.73 -8.20 6.61
CA HIS A 77 6.25 -7.12 5.75
C HIS A 77 5.85 -7.62 4.37
N LEU A 78 4.99 -6.85 3.71
CA LEU A 78 4.63 -6.99 2.30
C LEU A 78 4.63 -5.60 1.67
N PHE A 79 5.27 -5.45 0.52
CA PHE A 79 5.30 -4.23 -0.27
C PHE A 79 4.49 -4.39 -1.54
N PHE A 80 3.69 -3.39 -1.84
CA PHE A 80 3.00 -3.27 -3.12
C PHE A 80 2.98 -1.80 -3.54
N ALA A 81 3.82 -1.45 -4.51
CA ALA A 81 4.07 -0.06 -4.89
C ALA A 81 4.35 0.81 -3.64
N ASP A 82 3.55 1.83 -3.37
CA ASP A 82 3.63 2.72 -2.21
C ASP A 82 2.96 2.16 -0.95
N ASP A 83 2.14 1.11 -1.07
CA ASP A 83 1.48 0.48 0.07
C ASP A 83 2.41 -0.52 0.78
N THR A 84 2.46 -0.43 2.09
CA THR A 84 3.29 -1.30 2.93
C THR A 84 2.47 -1.89 4.07
N LEU A 85 2.47 -3.22 4.19
CA LEU A 85 1.96 -3.93 5.35
C LEU A 85 3.12 -4.38 6.24
N LEU A 86 3.07 -4.08 7.52
CA LEU A 86 4.03 -4.52 8.53
C LEU A 86 3.34 -5.46 9.53
N PHE A 87 4.00 -6.56 9.85
CA PHE A 87 3.51 -7.55 10.78
C PHE A 87 4.49 -7.72 11.93
N CYS A 88 4.00 -7.53 13.16
CA CYS A 88 4.80 -7.69 14.36
C CYS A 88 3.93 -8.14 15.54
N ARG A 89 4.56 -8.46 16.67
CA ARG A 89 3.84 -8.65 17.93
C ARG A 89 3.31 -7.30 18.43
N ALA A 90 2.20 -7.35 19.16
CA ALA A 90 1.66 -6.19 19.87
C ALA A 90 2.48 -5.89 21.15
N THR A 91 3.78 -5.61 20.99
CA THR A 91 4.71 -5.28 22.08
C THR A 91 5.42 -3.97 21.77
N MET A 92 5.64 -3.13 22.79
CA MET A 92 6.32 -1.85 22.63
C MET A 92 7.73 -2.03 22.06
N SER A 93 8.42 -3.12 22.40
CA SER A 93 9.77 -3.38 21.87
C SER A 93 9.80 -3.59 20.36
N ASP A 94 8.86 -4.37 19.79
CA ASP A 94 8.77 -4.56 18.33
C ASP A 94 8.42 -3.24 17.63
N LEU A 95 7.48 -2.48 18.20
CA LEU A 95 7.01 -1.21 17.64
C LEU A 95 8.09 -0.12 17.64
N ASP A 96 8.86 -0.05 18.72
CA ASP A 96 9.98 0.89 18.83
C ASP A 96 11.06 0.60 17.77
N VAL A 97 11.36 -0.69 17.52
CA VAL A 97 12.28 -1.09 16.45
C VAL A 97 11.72 -0.69 15.08
N ILE A 98 10.44 -0.97 14.82
CA ILE A 98 9.78 -0.58 13.55
C ILE A 98 9.82 0.93 13.37
N GLN A 99 9.46 1.70 14.39
CA GLN A 99 9.44 3.16 14.31
C GLN A 99 10.83 3.73 14.02
N ARG A 100 11.89 3.20 14.65
CA ARG A 100 13.28 3.58 14.35
C ARG A 100 13.68 3.28 12.92
N ILE A 101 13.30 2.10 12.40
CA ILE A 101 13.57 1.72 11.00
C ILE A 101 12.86 2.69 10.05
N LEU A 102 11.59 3.00 10.29
CA LEU A 102 10.81 3.91 9.46
C LEU A 102 11.37 5.35 9.49
N LEU A 103 11.76 5.84 10.67
CA LEU A 103 12.39 7.17 10.78
C LEU A 103 13.72 7.24 10.02
N LEU A 104 14.54 6.22 10.14
CA LEU A 104 15.80 6.14 9.39
C LEU A 104 15.55 6.10 7.87
N TYR A 105 14.53 5.34 7.45
CA TYR A 105 14.11 5.27 6.05
C TYR A 105 13.63 6.62 5.52
N GLU A 106 12.78 7.34 6.29
CA GLU A 106 12.32 8.68 5.94
C GLU A 106 13.48 9.67 5.76
N GLN A 107 14.46 9.64 6.66
CA GLN A 107 15.65 10.49 6.59
C GLN A 107 16.54 10.17 5.41
N ALA A 108 16.72 8.89 5.08
CA ALA A 108 17.61 8.44 4.02
C ALA A 108 17.01 8.57 2.62
N SER A 109 15.70 8.31 2.47
CA SER A 109 15.00 8.28 1.18
C SER A 109 14.32 9.61 0.82
N GLY A 110 14.05 10.47 1.81
CA GLY A 110 13.21 11.66 1.65
C GLY A 110 11.71 11.37 1.53
N GLN A 111 11.31 10.09 1.51
CA GLN A 111 9.91 9.69 1.54
C GLN A 111 9.36 9.94 2.96
N LYS A 112 8.05 10.18 3.06
CA LYS A 112 7.39 10.36 4.35
C LYS A 112 6.21 9.43 4.51
N LEU A 113 6.10 8.85 5.69
CA LEU A 113 4.94 8.05 6.07
C LEU A 113 3.70 8.95 6.16
N ASN A 114 2.64 8.57 5.49
CA ASN A 114 1.36 9.25 5.62
C ASN A 114 0.62 8.72 6.85
N ARG A 115 0.80 9.39 8.00
CA ARG A 115 0.21 8.97 9.28
C ARG A 115 -1.32 9.04 9.29
N GLU A 116 -1.93 9.93 8.53
CA GLU A 116 -3.39 10.05 8.41
C GLU A 116 -4.02 8.85 7.70
N LYS A 117 -3.30 8.26 6.74
CA LYS A 117 -3.74 7.05 6.02
C LYS A 117 -3.24 5.76 6.66
N THR A 118 -2.27 5.85 7.57
CA THR A 118 -1.74 4.68 8.26
C THR A 118 -2.71 4.22 9.34
N THR A 119 -2.97 2.93 9.38
CA THR A 119 -3.90 2.32 10.32
C THR A 119 -3.27 1.09 10.96
N VAL A 120 -3.74 0.71 12.13
CA VAL A 120 -3.33 -0.50 12.83
C VAL A 120 -4.49 -1.48 12.97
N PHE A 121 -4.21 -2.74 12.71
CA PHE A 121 -5.14 -3.85 12.91
C PHE A 121 -4.59 -4.80 13.96
N PHE A 122 -5.43 -5.15 14.94
CA PHE A 122 -5.06 -6.03 16.03
C PHE A 122 -5.68 -7.42 15.93
N SER A 123 -4.95 -8.41 16.37
CA SER A 123 -5.49 -9.74 16.63
C SER A 123 -6.61 -9.67 17.68
N LYS A 124 -7.61 -10.54 17.58
CA LYS A 124 -8.69 -10.68 18.58
C LYS A 124 -8.18 -11.00 19.99
N ALA A 125 -6.99 -11.60 20.08
CA ALA A 125 -6.37 -11.94 21.36
C ALA A 125 -5.64 -10.76 22.05
N THR A 126 -5.52 -9.60 21.38
CA THR A 126 -4.83 -8.44 21.94
C THR A 126 -5.70 -7.76 22.98
N LEU A 127 -5.16 -7.56 24.20
CA LEU A 127 -5.87 -6.89 25.31
C LEU A 127 -6.18 -5.43 24.96
N VAL A 128 -7.30 -4.94 25.43
CA VAL A 128 -7.79 -3.56 25.13
C VAL A 128 -6.79 -2.51 25.62
N GLU A 129 -6.24 -2.67 26.81
CA GLU A 129 -5.23 -1.76 27.36
C GLU A 129 -4.00 -1.65 26.45
N ARG A 130 -3.52 -2.80 25.96
CA ARG A 130 -2.37 -2.84 25.03
C ARG A 130 -2.67 -2.18 23.71
N LYS A 131 -3.90 -2.32 23.19
CA LYS A 131 -4.32 -1.64 21.97
C LYS A 131 -4.28 -0.12 22.11
N LEU A 132 -4.84 0.41 23.22
CA LEU A 132 -4.85 1.83 23.50
C LEU A 132 -3.42 2.40 23.61
N GLU A 133 -2.54 1.71 24.33
CA GLU A 133 -1.15 2.08 24.46
C GLU A 133 -0.43 2.17 23.10
N ILE A 134 -0.67 1.20 22.21
CA ILE A 134 -0.07 1.14 20.88
C ILE A 134 -0.64 2.24 19.97
N ILE A 135 -1.93 2.48 20.00
CA ILE A 135 -2.58 3.54 19.22
C ILE A 135 -2.02 4.90 19.59
N ASP A 136 -1.91 5.16 20.89
CA ASP A 136 -1.35 6.41 21.42
C ASP A 136 0.13 6.56 21.02
N PHE A 137 0.92 5.51 21.17
CA PHE A 137 2.34 5.51 20.81
C PHE A 137 2.59 5.76 19.31
N LEU A 138 1.80 5.13 18.43
CA LEU A 138 1.97 5.27 16.98
C LEU A 138 1.30 6.54 16.42
N GLY A 139 0.32 7.10 17.11
CA GLY A 139 -0.49 8.22 16.64
C GLY A 139 -1.33 7.88 15.40
N VAL A 140 -1.87 6.66 15.33
CA VAL A 140 -2.64 6.15 14.18
C VAL A 140 -3.99 5.58 14.65
N SER A 141 -4.95 5.42 13.74
CA SER A 141 -6.28 4.87 14.08
C SER A 141 -6.33 3.34 14.00
N GLU A 142 -7.14 2.71 14.90
CA GLU A 142 -7.46 1.29 14.79
C GLU A 142 -8.51 1.06 13.71
N VAL A 143 -8.27 0.05 12.86
CA VAL A 143 -9.29 -0.48 11.95
C VAL A 143 -9.73 -1.85 12.47
N ARG A 144 -11.03 -2.00 12.72
CA ARG A 144 -11.61 -3.25 13.27
C ARG A 144 -11.77 -4.34 12.21
N GLU A 145 -12.02 -3.94 10.98
CA GLU A 145 -12.11 -4.82 9.83
C GLU A 145 -11.31 -4.20 8.69
N TYR A 146 -10.36 -4.94 8.16
CA TYR A 146 -9.70 -4.57 6.91
C TYR A 146 -10.70 -4.79 5.79
N ASP A 147 -11.49 -3.77 5.48
CA ASP A 147 -12.50 -3.87 4.44
C ASP A 147 -11.91 -4.23 3.09
N LYS A 148 -10.80 -3.59 2.71
CA LYS A 148 -10.16 -3.86 1.41
C LYS A 148 -8.67 -3.55 1.45
N TYR A 149 -7.86 -4.49 0.99
CA TYR A 149 -6.47 -4.26 0.62
C TYR A 149 -6.31 -4.50 -0.87
N LEU A 150 -5.77 -3.54 -1.62
CA LEU A 150 -5.66 -3.58 -3.09
C LEU A 150 -7.01 -3.85 -3.80
N GLY A 151 -8.11 -3.37 -3.23
CA GLY A 151 -9.46 -3.58 -3.78
C GLY A 151 -10.07 -4.95 -3.48
N LEU A 152 -9.38 -5.81 -2.74
CA LEU A 152 -9.84 -7.12 -2.27
C LEU A 152 -10.10 -7.09 -0.77
N LEU A 153 -10.98 -7.98 -0.29
CA LEU A 153 -11.16 -8.20 1.13
C LEU A 153 -9.89 -8.81 1.73
N ALA A 154 -9.27 -8.11 2.67
CA ALA A 154 -8.05 -8.58 3.33
C ALA A 154 -8.29 -9.83 4.19
N VAL A 155 -9.51 -10.01 4.69
CA VAL A 155 -9.91 -11.17 5.50
C VAL A 155 -11.14 -11.83 4.90
N VAL A 156 -10.96 -13.02 4.34
CA VAL A 156 -12.08 -13.87 3.91
C VAL A 156 -12.52 -14.71 5.12
N GLY A 157 -13.65 -14.34 5.73
CA GLY A 157 -14.23 -15.07 6.86
C GLY A 157 -14.65 -16.50 6.50
N ARG A 158 -15.12 -17.26 7.50
CA ARG A 158 -15.63 -18.64 7.27
C ARG A 158 -16.76 -18.68 6.26
N ASN A 159 -17.58 -17.65 6.16
CA ASN A 159 -18.62 -17.52 5.14
C ASN A 159 -18.05 -16.87 3.86
N LYS A 160 -17.31 -17.64 3.07
CA LYS A 160 -16.70 -17.21 1.80
C LYS A 160 -17.71 -16.60 0.84
N LYS A 161 -18.95 -17.14 0.82
CA LYS A 161 -20.03 -16.65 -0.06
C LYS A 161 -20.44 -15.23 0.25
N ALA A 162 -20.62 -14.90 1.54
CA ALA A 162 -20.91 -13.55 1.98
C ALA A 162 -19.74 -12.60 1.72
N SER A 163 -18.53 -13.05 2.03
CA SER A 163 -17.30 -12.26 1.82
C SER A 163 -17.05 -11.91 0.35
N LEU A 164 -17.46 -12.76 -0.59
CA LEU A 164 -17.27 -12.54 -2.03
C LEU A 164 -18.49 -11.90 -2.72
N ASN A 165 -19.58 -11.61 -1.99
CA ASN A 165 -20.80 -11.02 -2.56
C ASN A 165 -20.55 -9.65 -3.19
N PHE A 166 -19.57 -8.88 -2.68
CA PHE A 166 -19.20 -7.58 -3.24
C PHE A 166 -18.74 -7.67 -4.70
N ILE A 167 -18.13 -8.80 -5.12
CA ILE A 167 -17.72 -9.03 -6.52
C ILE A 167 -18.96 -9.08 -7.40
N LYS A 168 -19.99 -9.84 -6.96
CA LYS A 168 -21.28 -9.91 -7.65
C LYS A 168 -21.95 -8.55 -7.76
N GLU A 169 -21.97 -7.78 -6.68
CA GLU A 169 -22.55 -6.42 -6.67
C GLU A 169 -21.77 -5.48 -7.59
N ARG A 170 -20.44 -5.55 -7.60
CA ARG A 170 -19.61 -4.73 -8.49
C ARG A 170 -19.85 -5.06 -9.96
N MET A 171 -19.96 -6.36 -10.30
CA MET A 171 -20.33 -6.81 -11.64
C MET A 171 -21.73 -6.32 -12.01
N TRP A 172 -22.70 -6.48 -11.11
CA TRP A 172 -24.09 -6.07 -11.33
C TRP A 172 -24.22 -4.57 -11.57
N ASN A 173 -23.57 -3.75 -10.76
CA ASN A 173 -23.59 -2.29 -10.92
C ASN A 173 -22.99 -1.84 -12.28
N LYS A 174 -21.94 -2.52 -12.75
CA LYS A 174 -21.41 -2.27 -14.09
C LYS A 174 -22.39 -2.65 -15.19
N LEU A 175 -23.04 -3.81 -15.06
CA LEU A 175 -24.04 -4.26 -16.03
C LEU A 175 -25.28 -3.34 -16.10
N GLN A 176 -25.74 -2.83 -14.97
CA GLN A 176 -26.87 -1.90 -14.93
C GLN A 176 -26.57 -0.62 -15.72
N GLY A 177 -25.41 -0.01 -15.55
CA GLY A 177 -25.02 1.19 -16.29
C GLY A 177 -24.89 0.97 -17.81
N TRP A 178 -24.95 -0.27 -18.30
CA TRP A 178 -24.89 -0.59 -19.74
C TRP A 178 -26.25 -0.92 -20.34
N LYS A 179 -27.25 -1.29 -19.54
CA LYS A 179 -28.61 -1.55 -20.02
C LYS A 179 -29.21 -0.33 -20.74
N GLU A 180 -28.86 0.86 -20.30
CA GLU A 180 -29.34 2.13 -20.87
C GLU A 180 -28.60 2.53 -22.15
N LYS A 181 -27.48 1.87 -22.48
CA LYS A 181 -26.72 2.14 -23.70
C LYS A 181 -27.17 1.18 -24.79
N LEU A 182 -27.58 1.72 -25.92
CA LEU A 182 -27.97 0.98 -27.15
C LEU A 182 -26.74 0.32 -27.80
N LEU A 183 -26.23 -0.75 -27.15
CA LEU A 183 -25.07 -1.46 -27.64
C LEU A 183 -25.48 -2.59 -28.59
N SER A 184 -24.72 -2.74 -29.67
CA SER A 184 -24.86 -3.89 -30.58
C SER A 184 -24.52 -5.19 -29.85
N GLN A 185 -24.90 -6.35 -30.39
CA GLN A 185 -24.59 -7.65 -29.80
C GLN A 185 -23.07 -7.84 -29.62
N ALA A 186 -22.28 -7.47 -30.63
CA ALA A 186 -20.81 -7.52 -30.56
C ALA A 186 -20.25 -6.59 -29.47
N GLY A 187 -20.79 -5.38 -29.34
CA GLY A 187 -20.40 -4.43 -28.28
C GLY A 187 -20.67 -4.96 -26.88
N ARG A 188 -21.80 -5.66 -26.68
CA ARG A 188 -22.12 -6.32 -25.39
C ARG A 188 -21.14 -7.44 -25.08
N GLU A 189 -20.78 -8.27 -26.06
CA GLU A 189 -19.82 -9.36 -25.90
C GLU A 189 -18.43 -8.84 -25.49
N VAL A 190 -17.94 -7.80 -26.18
CA VAL A 190 -16.66 -7.16 -25.83
C VAL A 190 -16.67 -6.63 -24.40
N LEU A 191 -17.75 -5.96 -23.97
CA LEU A 191 -17.84 -5.44 -22.60
C LEU A 191 -17.91 -6.56 -21.55
N LEU A 192 -18.63 -7.66 -21.83
CA LEU A 192 -18.67 -8.81 -20.94
C LEU A 192 -17.26 -9.41 -20.77
N LYS A 193 -16.53 -9.61 -21.86
CA LYS A 193 -15.17 -10.16 -21.81
C LYS A 193 -14.17 -9.21 -21.17
N ALA A 194 -14.14 -7.95 -21.59
CA ALA A 194 -13.12 -6.99 -21.14
C ALA A 194 -13.34 -6.45 -19.73
N VAL A 195 -14.58 -6.36 -19.26
CA VAL A 195 -14.88 -5.73 -17.96
C VAL A 195 -15.49 -6.68 -16.97
N VAL A 196 -16.54 -7.44 -17.33
CA VAL A 196 -17.22 -8.30 -16.35
C VAL A 196 -16.36 -9.48 -15.95
N GLN A 197 -15.66 -10.11 -16.88
CA GLN A 197 -14.74 -11.21 -16.58
C GLN A 197 -13.46 -10.75 -15.88
N ALA A 198 -13.00 -9.53 -16.12
CA ALA A 198 -11.82 -8.99 -15.46
C ALA A 198 -12.01 -8.82 -13.93
N ILE A 199 -13.24 -8.51 -13.48
CA ILE A 199 -13.53 -8.28 -12.06
C ILE A 199 -13.29 -9.55 -11.20
N PRO A 200 -13.90 -10.73 -11.49
CA PRO A 200 -13.61 -11.93 -10.72
C PRO A 200 -12.19 -12.46 -10.96
N THR A 201 -11.63 -12.33 -12.16
CA THR A 201 -10.25 -12.75 -12.44
C THR A 201 -9.26 -12.04 -11.53
N PHE A 202 -9.38 -10.72 -11.39
CA PHE A 202 -8.57 -9.93 -10.46
C PHE A 202 -8.71 -10.38 -9.00
N ALA A 203 -9.89 -10.84 -8.60
CA ALA A 203 -10.14 -11.32 -7.24
C ALA A 203 -9.64 -12.75 -6.98
N MET A 204 -9.34 -13.51 -8.04
CA MET A 204 -8.89 -14.92 -7.99
C MET A 204 -7.40 -15.08 -8.30
N SER A 205 -6.74 -14.08 -8.85
CA SER A 205 -5.29 -14.06 -9.08
C SER A 205 -4.52 -13.72 -7.81
#